data_3f2c6c164894646d9b3c8369c2de77f5
#
_entry.id   3f2c6c164894646d9b3c8369c2de77f5
#
_cell.length_a   1.000
_cell.length_b   1.000
_cell.length_c   1.000
_cell.angle_alpha   90.00
_cell.angle_beta   90.00
_cell.angle_gamma   90.00
#
_symmetry.space_group_name_H-M   'P 1'
#
loop_
_entity.id
_entity.type
_entity.pdbx_description
1 polymer ?
#
loop_
_entity_poly.entity_id
_entity_poly.type
_entity_poly.pdbx_seq_one_letter_code
_entity_poly.pdbx_strand_id
1 'polypeptide(L)'
;MNSYIIMKEEFGWKQYQVYGLNFWFKGYLLGTSLDEVIQQAIDLYQKGTVTMNSVSVWARGLRGHFALVLESENFAIAIVDKDRSIPLFYSTEKTGSLVSSYAPDLLQKLQLDTSSINYQAALEIAMSGYTIGCKSLYEPILQLVAGSFLLYQNDKLKVESYYNYQPWKLRETSEKELKFNLTEITLNMMKDMINSLDGRQAVIPLSAGNDSRLIASALKELNYKNVHCVSYGLKGNFEAETAKLIAE
;
A
#
# COMPACT_ATOMS: atom_id res chain seq x y z
N MET A 1 27.78 4.15 3.56
CA MET A 1 26.37 4.52 3.82
C MET A 1 25.80 3.58 4.85
N ASN A 2 25.21 4.06 5.92
CA ASN A 2 24.56 3.21 6.92
C ASN A 2 23.05 3.25 6.70
N SER A 3 22.56 2.44 5.77
CA SER A 3 21.12 2.17 5.65
C SER A 3 20.81 0.85 6.35
N TYR A 4 19.69 0.80 7.06
CA TYR A 4 19.20 -0.41 7.70
C TYR A 4 17.77 -0.65 7.21
N ILE A 5 17.63 -1.63 6.32
CA ILE A 5 16.35 -2.03 5.77
C ILE A 5 15.97 -3.35 6.41
N ILE A 6 14.84 -3.37 7.11
CA ILE A 6 14.35 -4.52 7.86
C ILE A 6 13.03 -4.96 7.25
N MET A 7 13.10 -5.87 6.27
CA MET A 7 11.94 -6.50 5.65
C MET A 7 11.94 -7.99 6.00
N LYS A 8 10.81 -8.52 6.42
CA LYS A 8 10.70 -9.92 6.86
C LYS A 8 9.90 -10.74 5.88
N GLU A 9 10.47 -11.84 5.41
CA GLU A 9 9.81 -12.79 4.51
C GLU A 9 8.54 -13.39 5.14
N GLU A 10 8.55 -13.62 6.45
CA GLU A 10 7.38 -14.09 7.21
C GLU A 10 6.15 -13.17 7.09
N PHE A 11 6.38 -11.88 6.77
CA PHE A 11 5.32 -10.91 6.48
C PHE A 11 5.00 -10.81 4.98
N GLY A 12 5.49 -11.75 4.17
CA GLY A 12 5.21 -11.83 2.73
C GLY A 12 6.05 -10.91 1.86
N TRP A 13 7.16 -10.37 2.39
CA TRP A 13 8.14 -9.65 1.59
C TRP A 13 8.99 -10.63 0.80
N LYS A 14 9.30 -10.29 -0.46
CA LYS A 14 10.22 -11.02 -1.31
C LYS A 14 11.42 -10.15 -1.59
N GLN A 15 12.61 -10.74 -1.52
CA GLN A 15 13.87 -10.06 -1.82
C GLN A 15 14.43 -10.54 -3.15
N TYR A 16 14.96 -9.61 -3.92
CA TYR A 16 15.65 -9.84 -5.19
C TYR A 16 16.99 -9.11 -5.16
N GLN A 17 18.06 -9.78 -5.58
CA GLN A 17 19.37 -9.19 -5.70
C GLN A 17 19.74 -9.12 -7.19
N VAL A 18 19.87 -7.91 -7.71
CA VAL A 18 20.09 -7.68 -9.14
C VAL A 18 21.07 -6.51 -9.35
N TYR A 19 22.14 -6.73 -10.06
CA TYR A 19 23.13 -5.71 -10.47
C TYR A 19 23.61 -4.78 -9.33
N GLY A 20 23.81 -5.31 -8.12
CA GLY A 20 24.24 -4.53 -6.96
C GLY A 20 23.10 -3.78 -6.24
N LEU A 21 21.86 -4.02 -6.64
CA LEU A 21 20.67 -3.55 -5.94
C LEU A 21 20.06 -4.66 -5.10
N ASN A 22 19.67 -4.34 -3.88
CA ASN A 22 18.72 -5.10 -3.09
C ASN A 22 17.32 -4.52 -3.35
N PHE A 23 16.41 -5.34 -3.82
CA PHE A 23 15.04 -4.96 -4.12
C PHE A 23 14.08 -5.80 -3.28
N TRP A 24 13.27 -5.17 -2.44
CA TRP A 24 12.20 -5.83 -1.69
C TRP A 24 10.86 -5.40 -2.24
N PHE A 25 9.98 -6.38 -2.38
CA PHE A 25 8.63 -6.16 -2.90
C PHE A 25 7.60 -6.94 -2.08
N LYS A 26 6.46 -6.33 -1.85
CA LYS A 26 5.26 -6.98 -1.30
C LYS A 26 4.03 -6.43 -1.99
N GLY A 27 3.06 -7.30 -2.27
CA GLY A 27 1.79 -6.94 -2.90
C GLY A 27 1.65 -7.45 -4.32
N TYR A 28 0.91 -6.73 -5.14
CA TYR A 28 0.71 -7.03 -6.55
C TYR A 28 0.61 -5.76 -7.40
N LEU A 29 0.95 -5.91 -8.68
CA LEU A 29 0.94 -4.84 -9.68
C LEU A 29 -0.20 -5.06 -10.68
N LEU A 30 -0.68 -3.97 -11.28
CA LEU A 30 -1.72 -3.97 -12.30
C LEU A 30 -1.16 -3.38 -13.59
N GLY A 31 -1.28 -4.13 -14.69
CA GLY A 31 -0.87 -3.68 -16.02
C GLY A 31 0.64 -3.64 -16.27
N THR A 32 1.45 -4.14 -15.34
CA THR A 32 2.90 -4.35 -15.50
C THR A 32 3.33 -5.54 -14.68
N SER A 33 4.39 -6.20 -15.07
CA SER A 33 5.00 -7.31 -14.32
C SER A 33 6.02 -6.80 -13.30
N LEU A 34 6.33 -7.64 -12.30
CA LEU A 34 7.36 -7.33 -11.33
C LEU A 34 8.75 -7.25 -12.00
N ASP A 35 9.01 -8.09 -13.00
CA ASP A 35 10.27 -8.09 -13.75
C ASP A 35 10.47 -6.77 -14.51
N GLU A 36 9.40 -6.21 -15.10
CA GLU A 36 9.46 -4.89 -15.74
C GLU A 36 9.76 -3.79 -14.72
N VAL A 37 9.17 -3.85 -13.53
CA VAL A 37 9.42 -2.86 -12.46
C VAL A 37 10.85 -2.97 -11.94
N ILE A 38 11.38 -4.19 -11.79
CA ILE A 38 12.78 -4.42 -11.43
C ILE A 38 13.71 -3.87 -12.53
N GLN A 39 13.39 -4.10 -13.81
CA GLN A 39 14.19 -3.57 -14.92
C GLN A 39 14.20 -2.04 -14.95
N GLN A 40 13.05 -1.39 -14.69
CA GLN A 40 12.97 0.08 -14.56
C GLN A 40 13.86 0.60 -13.42
N ALA A 41 13.90 -0.12 -12.29
CA ALA A 41 14.77 0.22 -11.16
C ALA A 41 16.26 0.10 -11.52
N ILE A 42 16.64 -0.97 -12.24
CA ILE A 42 17.99 -1.16 -12.77
C ILE A 42 18.38 -0.02 -13.72
N ASP A 43 17.49 0.35 -14.62
CA ASP A 43 17.71 1.44 -15.58
C ASP A 43 17.95 2.78 -14.87
N LEU A 44 17.16 3.10 -13.83
CA LEU A 44 17.37 4.30 -13.02
C LEU A 44 18.74 4.30 -12.34
N TYR A 45 19.15 3.15 -11.80
CA TYR A 45 20.43 2.97 -11.13
C TYR A 45 21.62 3.10 -12.08
N GLN A 46 21.61 2.34 -13.17
CA GLN A 46 22.72 2.29 -14.14
C GLN A 46 22.94 3.62 -14.86
N LYS A 47 21.86 4.37 -15.13
CA LYS A 47 21.94 5.71 -15.72
C LYS A 47 22.44 6.77 -14.75
N GLY A 48 22.61 6.44 -13.46
CA GLY A 48 22.99 7.41 -12.42
C GLY A 48 21.96 8.53 -12.23
N THR A 49 20.69 8.28 -12.59
CA THR A 49 19.62 9.30 -12.63
C THR A 49 18.70 9.24 -11.43
N VAL A 50 19.12 8.62 -10.32
CA VAL A 50 18.31 8.56 -9.09
C VAL A 50 18.22 9.95 -8.46
N THR A 51 17.06 10.57 -8.60
CA THR A 51 16.71 11.90 -8.06
C THR A 51 15.28 11.88 -7.54
N MET A 52 14.88 12.87 -6.74
CA MET A 52 13.48 13.01 -6.30
C MET A 52 12.51 13.02 -7.49
N ASN A 53 12.84 13.74 -8.56
CA ASN A 53 11.98 13.83 -9.74
C ASN A 53 11.86 12.49 -10.49
N SER A 54 12.97 11.80 -10.74
CA SER A 54 12.94 10.51 -11.47
C SER A 54 12.19 9.43 -10.68
N VAL A 55 12.38 9.38 -9.35
CA VAL A 55 11.64 8.46 -8.48
C VAL A 55 10.14 8.81 -8.45
N SER A 56 9.79 10.10 -8.39
CA SER A 56 8.40 10.57 -8.44
C SER A 56 7.71 10.17 -9.76
N VAL A 57 8.39 10.35 -10.90
CA VAL A 57 7.87 9.96 -12.23
C VAL A 57 7.67 8.46 -12.31
N TRP A 58 8.65 7.68 -11.86
CA TRP A 58 8.56 6.21 -11.81
C TRP A 58 7.40 5.74 -10.93
N ALA A 59 7.30 6.24 -9.69
CA ALA A 59 6.24 5.87 -8.75
C ALA A 59 4.83 6.19 -9.28
N ARG A 60 4.64 7.31 -10.00
CA ARG A 60 3.35 7.67 -10.63
C ARG A 60 2.88 6.65 -11.66
N GLY A 61 3.82 6.03 -12.38
CA GLY A 61 3.54 5.01 -13.40
C GLY A 61 3.10 3.68 -12.81
N LEU A 62 3.44 3.39 -11.56
CA LEU A 62 3.10 2.13 -10.91
C LEU A 62 1.62 2.10 -10.50
N ARG A 63 0.97 0.97 -10.78
CA ARG A 63 -0.42 0.70 -10.40
C ARG A 63 -0.47 -0.62 -9.65
N GLY A 64 -1.35 -0.70 -8.64
CA GLY A 64 -1.53 -1.90 -7.84
C GLY A 64 -1.58 -1.59 -6.35
N HIS A 65 -1.54 -2.64 -5.54
CA HIS A 65 -1.47 -2.57 -4.09
C HIS A 65 -0.12 -3.15 -3.65
N PHE A 66 0.82 -2.28 -3.36
CA PHE A 66 2.21 -2.69 -3.15
C PHE A 66 2.97 -1.75 -2.23
N ALA A 67 4.05 -2.26 -1.68
CA ALA A 67 5.16 -1.46 -1.23
C ALA A 67 6.46 -2.07 -1.78
N LEU A 68 7.43 -1.21 -2.09
CA LEU A 68 8.75 -1.62 -2.54
C LEU A 68 9.84 -0.82 -1.85
N VAL A 69 11.00 -1.46 -1.68
CA VAL A 69 12.19 -0.82 -1.15
C VAL A 69 13.37 -1.20 -2.02
N LEU A 70 14.14 -0.21 -2.41
CA LEU A 70 15.41 -0.37 -3.12
C LEU A 70 16.56 0.10 -2.24
N GLU A 71 17.66 -0.62 -2.29
CA GLU A 71 18.90 -0.23 -1.64
C GLU A 71 20.10 -0.50 -2.54
N SER A 72 21.04 0.43 -2.55
CA SER A 72 22.37 0.30 -3.13
C SER A 72 23.40 0.84 -2.14
N GLU A 73 24.68 0.83 -2.54
CA GLU A 73 25.74 1.46 -1.76
C GLU A 73 25.55 2.98 -1.59
N ASN A 74 24.83 3.64 -2.52
CA ASN A 74 24.75 5.09 -2.63
C ASN A 74 23.39 5.69 -2.29
N PHE A 75 22.33 4.89 -2.25
CA PHE A 75 20.98 5.36 -1.94
C PHE A 75 20.07 4.26 -1.38
N ALA A 76 18.99 4.68 -0.74
CA ALA A 76 17.85 3.85 -0.45
C ALA A 76 16.55 4.57 -0.87
N ILE A 77 15.62 3.82 -1.48
CA ILE A 77 14.30 4.31 -1.89
C ILE A 77 13.27 3.41 -1.22
N ALA A 78 12.21 4.00 -0.68
CA ALA A 78 11.03 3.27 -0.22
C ALA A 78 9.78 3.93 -0.81
N ILE A 79 8.89 3.14 -1.42
CA ILE A 79 7.66 3.62 -2.07
C ILE A 79 6.48 2.84 -1.52
N VAL A 80 5.40 3.53 -1.19
CA VAL A 80 4.09 2.93 -0.91
C VAL A 80 3.11 3.32 -2.01
N ASP A 81 2.14 2.46 -2.29
CA ASP A 81 1.10 2.71 -3.30
C ASP A 81 0.18 3.89 -2.92
N LYS A 82 -0.73 4.25 -3.84
CA LYS A 82 -1.62 5.41 -3.73
C LYS A 82 -2.60 5.34 -2.56
N ASP A 83 -2.86 4.14 -2.04
CA ASP A 83 -3.76 3.88 -0.92
C ASP A 83 -3.01 3.47 0.37
N ARG A 84 -1.70 3.28 0.29
CA ARG A 84 -0.86 2.74 1.37
C ARG A 84 -1.37 1.39 1.87
N SER A 85 -1.63 0.47 0.95
CA SER A 85 -2.13 -0.87 1.27
C SER A 85 -1.17 -1.66 2.16
N ILE A 86 0.13 -1.38 2.05
CA ILE A 86 1.20 -1.99 2.82
C ILE A 86 2.00 -0.88 3.50
N PRO A 87 1.97 -0.77 4.82
CA PRO A 87 2.65 0.30 5.54
C PRO A 87 4.18 0.13 5.50
N LEU A 88 4.87 1.26 5.40
CA LEU A 88 6.30 1.38 5.64
C LEU A 88 6.54 2.46 6.69
N PHE A 89 7.44 2.15 7.61
CA PHE A 89 7.90 3.03 8.68
C PHE A 89 9.36 3.40 8.46
N TYR A 90 9.75 4.59 8.89
CA TYR A 90 11.12 5.06 8.79
C TYR A 90 11.50 5.92 9.99
N SER A 91 12.78 6.10 10.22
CA SER A 91 13.29 7.05 11.22
C SER A 91 14.21 8.07 10.56
N THR A 92 14.18 9.30 11.11
CA THR A 92 15.03 10.42 10.67
C THR A 92 16.26 10.60 11.58
N GLU A 93 16.48 9.71 12.54
CA GLU A 93 17.61 9.82 13.45
C GLU A 93 18.96 9.63 12.73
N LYS A 94 20.00 10.31 13.26
CA LYS A 94 21.32 10.58 12.63
C LYS A 94 22.15 9.34 12.24
N THR A 95 21.69 8.13 12.48
CA THR A 95 22.45 6.89 12.25
C THR A 95 22.28 6.29 10.85
N GLY A 96 21.66 7.02 9.92
CA GLY A 96 21.38 6.54 8.57
C GLY A 96 19.89 6.41 8.30
N SER A 97 19.53 5.83 7.14
CA SER A 97 18.13 5.53 6.79
C SER A 97 17.72 4.23 7.45
N LEU A 98 16.74 4.28 8.33
CA LEU A 98 16.06 3.11 8.89
C LEU A 98 14.69 2.97 8.26
N VAL A 99 14.43 1.84 7.60
CA VAL A 99 13.11 1.54 6.98
C VAL A 99 12.68 0.13 7.38
N SER A 100 11.43 -0.01 7.83
CA SER A 100 10.83 -1.30 8.13
C SER A 100 9.36 -1.33 7.76
N SER A 101 8.86 -2.52 7.48
CA SER A 101 7.42 -2.79 7.36
C SER A 101 6.72 -3.01 8.70
N TYR A 102 7.49 -3.02 9.79
CA TYR A 102 6.98 -3.30 11.14
C TYR A 102 7.64 -2.37 12.17
N ALA A 103 6.89 -1.41 12.68
CA ALA A 103 7.41 -0.39 13.59
C ALA A 103 8.19 -0.93 14.82
N PRO A 104 7.80 -2.05 15.46
CA PRO A 104 8.57 -2.63 16.56
C PRO A 104 10.02 -2.98 16.23
N ASP A 105 10.34 -3.30 14.96
CA ASP A 105 11.73 -3.56 14.57
C ASP A 105 12.58 -2.27 14.70
N LEU A 106 11.98 -1.13 14.37
CA LEU A 106 12.63 0.17 14.52
C LEU A 106 12.76 0.56 16.00
N LEU A 107 11.75 0.24 16.84
CA LEU A 107 11.83 0.44 18.28
C LEU A 107 13.04 -0.28 18.87
N GLN A 108 13.17 -1.56 18.53
CA GLN A 108 14.29 -2.38 19.00
C GLN A 108 15.63 -1.84 18.49
N LYS A 109 15.73 -1.48 17.21
CA LYS A 109 16.96 -0.98 16.60
C LYS A 109 17.40 0.36 17.18
N LEU A 110 16.46 1.23 17.49
CA LEU A 110 16.68 2.56 18.09
C LEU A 110 16.74 2.51 19.61
N GLN A 111 16.51 1.34 20.23
CA GLN A 111 16.47 1.15 21.69
C GLN A 111 15.47 2.10 22.38
N LEU A 112 14.31 2.31 21.74
CA LEU A 112 13.26 3.18 22.26
C LEU A 112 12.41 2.45 23.30
N ASP A 113 11.95 3.21 24.27
CA ASP A 113 11.06 2.78 25.34
C ASP A 113 9.80 3.66 25.43
N THR A 114 9.05 3.53 26.50
CA THR A 114 7.83 4.30 26.74
C THR A 114 8.04 5.81 26.88
N SER A 115 9.29 6.27 27.14
CA SER A 115 9.59 7.72 27.19
C SER A 115 9.54 8.38 25.81
N SER A 116 9.64 7.59 24.75
CA SER A 116 9.57 8.02 23.35
C SER A 116 8.13 8.09 22.79
N ILE A 117 7.11 7.87 23.63
CA ILE A 117 5.71 7.92 23.18
C ILE A 117 5.33 9.35 22.81
N ASN A 118 4.81 9.50 21.58
CA ASN A 118 4.14 10.71 21.13
C ASN A 118 2.73 10.77 21.72
N TYR A 119 2.54 11.57 22.75
CA TYR A 119 1.25 11.68 23.46
C TYR A 119 0.11 12.18 22.57
N GLN A 120 0.40 13.06 21.60
CA GLN A 120 -0.61 13.48 20.63
C GLN A 120 -1.05 12.31 19.75
N ALA A 121 -0.12 11.52 19.23
CA ALA A 121 -0.43 10.33 18.44
C ALA A 121 -1.18 9.29 19.28
N ALA A 122 -0.81 9.11 20.55
CA ALA A 122 -1.54 8.23 21.46
C ALA A 122 -2.99 8.67 21.66
N LEU A 123 -3.22 9.98 21.78
CA LEU A 123 -4.58 10.53 21.88
C LEU A 123 -5.37 10.34 20.56
N GLU A 124 -4.74 10.58 19.40
CA GLU A 124 -5.34 10.35 18.10
C GLU A 124 -5.77 8.88 17.94
N ILE A 125 -4.90 7.93 18.33
CA ILE A 125 -5.23 6.49 18.30
C ILE A 125 -6.38 6.17 19.26
N ALA A 126 -6.38 6.72 20.47
CA ALA A 126 -7.45 6.48 21.44
C ALA A 126 -8.81 7.01 20.97
N MET A 127 -8.83 8.12 20.22
CA MET A 127 -10.06 8.76 19.73
C MET A 127 -10.56 8.17 18.40
N SER A 128 -9.67 7.78 17.48
CA SER A 128 -10.04 7.42 16.10
C SER A 128 -9.47 6.09 15.61
N GLY A 129 -8.57 5.46 16.38
CA GLY A 129 -7.93 4.20 16.02
C GLY A 129 -6.70 4.35 15.12
N TYR A 130 -6.33 5.57 14.70
CA TYR A 130 -5.19 5.84 13.83
C TYR A 130 -4.53 7.19 14.13
N THR A 131 -3.33 7.41 13.59
CA THR A 131 -2.60 8.67 13.68
C THR A 131 -2.81 9.53 12.44
N ILE A 132 -2.79 10.86 12.58
CA ILE A 132 -2.96 11.81 11.48
C ILE A 132 -1.59 12.12 10.85
N GLY A 133 -1.52 12.05 9.51
CA GLY A 133 -0.32 12.35 8.75
C GLY A 133 0.75 11.26 8.86
N CYS A 134 2.01 11.66 8.96
CA CYS A 134 3.14 10.73 9.01
C CYS A 134 3.53 10.26 10.42
N LYS A 135 2.83 10.71 11.46
CA LYS A 135 3.14 10.34 12.84
C LYS A 135 2.94 8.84 13.09
N SER A 136 3.75 8.28 13.97
CA SER A 136 3.49 7.00 14.62
C SER A 136 3.30 7.20 16.11
N LEU A 137 3.12 6.12 16.86
CA LEU A 137 3.03 6.18 18.33
C LEU A 137 4.35 6.66 18.99
N TYR A 138 5.48 6.58 18.28
CA TYR A 138 6.80 6.92 18.80
C TYR A 138 7.45 8.03 17.98
N GLU A 139 7.94 9.09 18.63
CA GLU A 139 8.39 10.31 17.99
C GLU A 139 9.44 10.14 16.88
N PRO A 140 10.53 9.36 17.05
CA PRO A 140 11.51 9.24 15.99
C PRO A 140 11.09 8.28 14.87
N ILE A 141 9.93 7.61 15.00
CA ILE A 141 9.41 6.70 13.98
C ILE A 141 8.25 7.35 13.26
N LEU A 142 8.41 7.53 11.97
CA LEU A 142 7.41 8.06 11.08
C LEU A 142 6.91 6.98 10.12
N GLN A 143 5.76 7.22 9.49
CA GLN A 143 5.22 6.35 8.46
C GLN A 143 5.15 7.06 7.11
N LEU A 144 5.41 6.33 6.01
CA LEU A 144 5.12 6.84 4.69
C LEU A 144 3.60 6.94 4.52
N VAL A 145 3.12 8.12 4.12
CA VAL A 145 1.70 8.31 3.83
C VAL A 145 1.34 7.80 2.43
N ALA A 146 0.06 7.57 2.18
CA ALA A 146 -0.44 7.13 0.88
C ALA A 146 0.12 7.96 -0.28
N GLY A 147 0.54 7.31 -1.36
CA GLY A 147 1.09 7.97 -2.54
C GLY A 147 2.40 8.72 -2.29
N SER A 148 3.22 8.29 -1.35
CA SER A 148 4.50 8.91 -1.07
C SER A 148 5.68 7.96 -1.23
N PHE A 149 6.87 8.54 -1.32
CA PHE A 149 8.13 7.81 -1.34
C PHE A 149 9.18 8.53 -0.49
N LEU A 150 10.16 7.77 -0.09
CA LEU A 150 11.36 8.20 0.61
C LEU A 150 12.57 7.98 -0.31
N LEU A 151 13.46 8.96 -0.36
CA LEU A 151 14.80 8.83 -0.94
C LEU A 151 15.84 9.23 0.11
N TYR A 152 16.73 8.30 0.45
CA TYR A 152 17.94 8.57 1.22
C TYR A 152 19.15 8.51 0.30
N GLN A 153 19.88 9.61 0.20
CA GLN A 153 21.08 9.75 -0.63
C GLN A 153 21.95 10.89 -0.10
N ASN A 154 23.28 10.73 -0.16
CA ASN A 154 24.25 11.74 0.32
C ASN A 154 23.96 12.16 1.77
N ASP A 155 23.69 11.20 2.66
CA ASP A 155 23.36 11.38 4.08
C ASP A 155 22.14 12.29 4.33
N LYS A 156 21.26 12.41 3.34
CA LYS A 156 20.02 13.17 3.42
C LYS A 156 18.82 12.29 3.11
N LEU A 157 17.87 12.28 4.03
CA LEU A 157 16.59 11.64 3.86
C LEU A 157 15.57 12.70 3.42
N LYS A 158 14.86 12.42 2.33
CA LYS A 158 13.76 13.25 1.82
C LYS A 158 12.53 12.38 1.59
N VAL A 159 11.36 12.92 1.91
CA VAL A 159 10.06 12.29 1.65
C VAL A 159 9.23 13.23 0.81
N GLU A 160 8.57 12.70 -0.21
CA GLU A 160 7.72 13.47 -1.12
C GLU A 160 6.48 12.66 -1.51
N SER A 161 5.35 13.35 -1.70
CA SER A 161 4.14 12.74 -2.25
C SER A 161 4.17 12.80 -3.78
N TYR A 162 4.12 11.66 -4.43
CA TYR A 162 3.97 11.56 -5.88
C TYR A 162 2.49 11.56 -6.32
N TYR A 163 1.56 11.32 -5.38
CA TYR A 163 0.13 11.32 -5.62
C TYR A 163 -0.63 11.91 -4.43
N ASN A 164 -1.59 12.81 -4.72
CA ASN A 164 -2.52 13.34 -3.73
C ASN A 164 -3.95 13.16 -4.23
N TYR A 165 -4.79 12.49 -3.45
CA TYR A 165 -6.21 12.41 -3.71
C TYR A 165 -6.87 13.77 -3.42
N GLN A 166 -7.62 14.30 -4.40
CA GLN A 166 -8.26 15.62 -4.32
C GLN A 166 -9.76 15.51 -4.62
N PRO A 167 -10.60 15.03 -3.67
CA PRO A 167 -12.03 14.80 -3.89
C PRO A 167 -12.83 16.09 -4.09
N TRP A 168 -12.27 17.22 -3.66
CA TRP A 168 -12.92 18.53 -3.78
C TRP A 168 -12.79 19.20 -5.15
N LYS A 169 -12.04 18.65 -6.08
CA LYS A 169 -12.02 19.11 -7.47
C LYS A 169 -13.27 18.60 -8.18
N LEU A 170 -14.33 19.39 -8.09
CA LEU A 170 -15.57 19.10 -8.79
C LEU A 170 -15.33 19.14 -10.30
N ARG A 171 -15.98 18.22 -11.01
CA ARG A 171 -16.05 18.20 -12.48
C ARG A 171 -17.46 18.60 -12.86
N GLU A 172 -17.59 19.50 -13.83
CA GLU A 172 -18.87 19.78 -14.46
C GLU A 172 -19.22 18.62 -15.39
N THR A 173 -20.09 17.73 -14.92
CA THR A 173 -20.54 16.56 -15.69
C THR A 173 -21.96 16.19 -15.25
N SER A 174 -22.73 15.57 -16.15
CA SER A 174 -24.10 15.16 -15.86
C SER A 174 -24.14 13.94 -14.93
N GLU A 175 -25.22 13.82 -14.15
CA GLU A 175 -25.45 12.64 -13.31
C GLU A 175 -25.45 11.33 -14.12
N LYS A 176 -25.99 11.37 -15.34
CA LYS A 176 -26.02 10.21 -16.26
C LYS A 176 -24.60 9.78 -16.61
N GLU A 177 -23.73 10.72 -16.92
CA GLU A 177 -22.34 10.45 -17.26
C GLU A 177 -21.55 9.96 -16.03
N LEU A 178 -21.80 10.53 -14.85
CA LEU A 178 -21.19 10.05 -13.60
C LEU A 178 -21.58 8.60 -13.30
N LYS A 179 -22.86 8.24 -13.46
CA LYS A 179 -23.33 6.87 -13.27
C LYS A 179 -22.68 5.91 -14.27
N PHE A 180 -22.62 6.28 -15.54
CA PHE A 180 -21.96 5.49 -16.56
C PHE A 180 -20.48 5.27 -16.24
N ASN A 181 -19.74 6.34 -15.97
CA ASN A 181 -18.33 6.28 -15.64
C ASN A 181 -18.05 5.46 -14.38
N LEU A 182 -18.88 5.59 -13.34
CA LEU A 182 -18.75 4.80 -12.11
C LEU A 182 -18.94 3.31 -12.38
N THR A 183 -19.94 2.94 -13.21
CA THR A 183 -20.17 1.55 -13.60
C THR A 183 -18.96 0.98 -14.35
N GLU A 184 -18.46 1.70 -15.36
CA GLU A 184 -17.30 1.28 -16.15
C GLU A 184 -16.04 1.15 -15.28
N ILE A 185 -15.77 2.12 -14.42
CA ILE A 185 -14.62 2.06 -13.50
C ILE A 185 -14.73 0.86 -12.56
N THR A 186 -15.93 0.62 -11.99
CA THR A 186 -16.17 -0.51 -11.09
C THR A 186 -15.95 -1.83 -11.80
N LEU A 187 -16.51 -2.03 -12.97
CA LEU A 187 -16.34 -3.27 -13.74
C LEU A 187 -14.89 -3.49 -14.19
N ASN A 188 -14.19 -2.43 -14.60
CA ASN A 188 -12.79 -2.54 -14.99
C ASN A 188 -11.89 -2.87 -13.78
N MET A 189 -12.14 -2.25 -12.63
CA MET A 189 -11.44 -2.58 -11.38
C MET A 189 -11.67 -4.05 -10.96
N MET A 190 -12.90 -4.55 -11.11
CA MET A 190 -13.22 -5.95 -10.83
C MET A 190 -12.57 -6.92 -11.83
N LYS A 191 -12.44 -6.55 -13.11
CA LYS A 191 -11.67 -7.34 -14.10
C LYS A 191 -10.19 -7.39 -13.74
N ASP A 192 -9.60 -6.27 -13.37
CA ASP A 192 -8.20 -6.19 -12.92
C ASP A 192 -7.98 -7.08 -11.68
N MET A 193 -8.93 -7.06 -10.72
CA MET A 193 -8.89 -7.93 -9.53
C MET A 193 -8.98 -9.42 -9.93
N ILE A 194 -9.91 -9.80 -10.81
CA ILE A 194 -10.06 -11.17 -11.30
C ILE A 194 -8.78 -11.65 -11.98
N ASN A 195 -8.17 -10.82 -12.82
CA ASN A 195 -6.91 -11.13 -13.48
C ASN A 195 -5.77 -11.37 -12.46
N SER A 196 -5.74 -10.56 -11.39
CA SER A 196 -4.74 -10.70 -10.32
C SER A 196 -4.94 -11.97 -9.47
N LEU A 197 -6.14 -12.53 -9.43
CA LEU A 197 -6.45 -13.77 -8.72
C LEU A 197 -5.85 -15.00 -9.42
N ASP A 198 -5.61 -14.94 -10.71
CA ASP A 198 -5.05 -16.05 -11.49
C ASP A 198 -5.75 -17.40 -11.22
N GLY A 199 -7.09 -17.38 -11.28
CA GLY A 199 -7.94 -18.53 -11.02
C GLY A 199 -8.12 -18.93 -9.54
N ARG A 200 -7.45 -18.26 -8.61
CA ARG A 200 -7.59 -18.53 -7.16
C ARG A 200 -8.98 -18.16 -6.66
N GLN A 201 -9.41 -18.80 -5.56
CA GLN A 201 -10.70 -18.53 -4.95
C GLN A 201 -10.76 -17.10 -4.39
N ALA A 202 -11.84 -16.39 -4.75
CA ALA A 202 -12.23 -15.15 -4.10
C ALA A 202 -13.07 -15.47 -2.86
N VAL A 203 -12.61 -15.04 -1.68
CA VAL A 203 -13.38 -15.15 -0.43
C VAL A 203 -13.95 -13.81 -0.07
N ILE A 204 -15.28 -13.71 0.01
CA ILE A 204 -15.99 -12.46 0.30
C ILE A 204 -16.60 -12.52 1.69
N PRO A 205 -16.15 -11.68 2.64
CA PRO A 205 -16.88 -11.42 3.87
C PRO A 205 -18.20 -10.68 3.52
N LEU A 206 -19.25 -11.47 3.26
CA LEU A 206 -20.53 -10.92 2.79
C LEU A 206 -21.36 -10.46 3.99
N SER A 207 -21.89 -9.25 3.90
CA SER A 207 -22.78 -8.63 4.89
C SER A 207 -24.04 -8.10 4.22
N ALA A 208 -24.95 -7.53 5.00
CA ALA A 208 -26.11 -6.79 4.48
C ALA A 208 -25.72 -5.45 3.82
N GLY A 209 -24.44 -5.02 3.91
CA GLY A 209 -23.94 -3.76 3.39
C GLY A 209 -23.85 -3.73 1.85
N ASN A 210 -23.82 -2.52 1.30
CA ASN A 210 -23.80 -2.32 -0.15
C ASN A 210 -22.44 -2.71 -0.78
N ASP A 211 -21.31 -2.51 -0.08
CA ASP A 211 -19.98 -2.71 -0.63
C ASP A 211 -19.68 -4.18 -0.91
N SER A 212 -19.92 -5.06 0.07
CA SER A 212 -19.73 -6.49 -0.11
C SER A 212 -20.69 -7.10 -1.15
N ARG A 213 -21.92 -6.57 -1.25
CA ARG A 213 -22.88 -6.94 -2.29
C ARG A 213 -22.43 -6.50 -3.67
N LEU A 214 -21.89 -5.29 -3.81
CA LEU A 214 -21.35 -4.78 -5.07
C LEU A 214 -20.26 -5.71 -5.60
N ILE A 215 -19.32 -6.14 -4.72
CA ILE A 215 -18.26 -7.08 -5.09
C ILE A 215 -18.84 -8.42 -5.54
N ALA A 216 -19.77 -9.00 -4.77
CA ALA A 216 -20.41 -10.28 -5.10
C ALA A 216 -21.18 -10.19 -6.44
N SER A 217 -21.96 -9.12 -6.64
CA SER A 217 -22.73 -8.88 -7.86
C SER A 217 -21.84 -8.69 -9.09
N ALA A 218 -20.74 -7.95 -8.95
CA ALA A 218 -19.81 -7.72 -10.06
C ALA A 218 -19.04 -8.99 -10.43
N LEU A 219 -18.67 -9.84 -9.48
CA LEU A 219 -18.08 -11.15 -9.77
C LEU A 219 -19.07 -12.06 -10.50
N LYS A 220 -20.36 -12.05 -10.11
CA LYS A 220 -21.43 -12.79 -10.78
C LYS A 220 -21.63 -12.27 -12.24
N GLU A 221 -21.69 -10.97 -12.43
CA GLU A 221 -21.81 -10.31 -13.75
C GLU A 221 -20.63 -10.67 -14.66
N LEU A 222 -19.43 -10.70 -14.13
CA LEU A 222 -18.20 -11.07 -14.84
C LEU A 222 -17.99 -12.59 -14.96
N ASN A 223 -18.95 -13.40 -14.52
CA ASN A 223 -18.93 -14.86 -14.58
C ASN A 223 -17.74 -15.53 -13.85
N TYR A 224 -17.17 -14.88 -12.84
CA TYR A 224 -16.15 -15.51 -12.02
C TYR A 224 -16.78 -16.57 -11.10
N LYS A 225 -16.45 -17.85 -11.29
CA LYS A 225 -17.13 -18.97 -10.62
C LYS A 225 -16.50 -19.40 -9.31
N ASN A 226 -15.18 -19.12 -9.11
CA ASN A 226 -14.45 -19.55 -7.93
C ASN A 226 -14.63 -18.55 -6.78
N VAL A 227 -15.87 -18.42 -6.29
CA VAL A 227 -16.24 -17.47 -5.23
C VAL A 227 -16.76 -18.23 -4.01
N HIS A 228 -16.32 -17.82 -2.83
CA HIS A 228 -16.81 -18.32 -1.55
C HIS A 228 -17.23 -17.13 -0.68
N CYS A 229 -18.51 -17.07 -0.31
CA CYS A 229 -19.04 -16.05 0.58
C CYS A 229 -19.07 -16.58 2.02
N VAL A 230 -18.59 -15.77 2.94
CA VAL A 230 -18.61 -16.06 4.39
C VAL A 230 -19.31 -14.93 5.13
N SER A 231 -20.04 -15.27 6.18
CA SER A 231 -20.59 -14.30 7.13
C SER A 231 -20.38 -14.81 8.55
N TYR A 232 -20.17 -13.92 9.49
CA TYR A 232 -19.96 -14.26 10.89
C TYR A 232 -20.86 -13.41 11.79
N GLY A 233 -21.11 -13.91 13.00
CA GLY A 233 -21.96 -13.23 13.98
C GLY A 233 -22.76 -14.22 14.83
N LEU A 234 -23.61 -13.68 15.68
CA LEU A 234 -24.53 -14.50 16.47
C LEU A 234 -25.57 -15.15 15.56
N LYS A 235 -25.95 -16.39 15.86
CA LYS A 235 -26.99 -17.12 15.11
C LYS A 235 -28.29 -16.30 15.07
N GLY A 236 -28.84 -16.12 13.85
CA GLY A 236 -30.09 -15.37 13.64
C GLY A 236 -29.90 -13.85 13.59
N ASN A 237 -28.67 -13.34 13.50
CA ASN A 237 -28.50 -11.90 13.27
C ASN A 237 -28.89 -11.52 11.83
N PHE A 238 -29.41 -10.30 11.70
CA PHE A 238 -29.93 -9.76 10.45
C PHE A 238 -28.89 -9.78 9.30
N GLU A 239 -27.63 -9.50 9.60
CA GLU A 239 -26.58 -9.45 8.57
C GLU A 239 -26.30 -10.84 7.98
N ALA A 240 -26.15 -11.87 8.81
CA ALA A 240 -25.90 -13.23 8.35
C ALA A 240 -27.09 -13.81 7.56
N GLU A 241 -28.33 -13.55 7.99
CA GLU A 241 -29.54 -13.98 7.27
C GLU A 241 -29.64 -13.27 5.92
N THR A 242 -29.38 -11.96 5.88
CA THR A 242 -29.38 -11.19 4.63
C THR A 242 -28.23 -11.64 3.70
N ALA A 243 -27.03 -11.88 4.23
CA ALA A 243 -25.91 -12.37 3.44
C ALA A 243 -26.21 -13.72 2.78
N LYS A 244 -26.92 -14.63 3.48
CA LYS A 244 -27.35 -15.90 2.94
C LYS A 244 -28.30 -15.71 1.74
N LEU A 245 -29.31 -14.83 1.88
CA LEU A 245 -30.24 -14.52 0.77
C LEU A 245 -29.55 -13.91 -0.45
N ILE A 246 -28.49 -13.12 -0.24
CA ILE A 246 -27.71 -12.52 -1.34
C ILE A 246 -26.84 -13.56 -2.05
N ALA A 247 -26.35 -14.56 -1.31
CA ALA A 247 -25.49 -15.60 -1.86
C ALA A 247 -26.24 -16.67 -2.68
N GLU A 248 -27.52 -16.84 -2.49
CA GLU A 248 -28.43 -17.70 -3.26
C GLU A 248 -28.80 -17.07 -4.61
#